data_cd0bcfc41453d227f47c6d1c3fa941d1
#
_entry.id   cd0bcfc41453d227f47c6d1c3fa941d1
#
_cell.length_a   1.000
_cell.length_b   1.000
_cell.length_c   1.000
_cell.angle_alpha   90.00
_cell.angle_beta   90.00
_cell.angle_gamma   90.00
#
_symmetry.space_group_name_H-M   'P 1'
#
loop_
_entity.id
_entity.type
_entity.pdbx_description
1 polymer ?
#
loop_
_entity_poly.entity_id
_entity_poly.type
_entity_poly.pdbx_seq_one_letter_code
_entity_poly.pdbx_strand_id
1 'polypeptide(L)'
;FPFWQTFLLCACGGCLGVLFTIPLRRAMVVNSDLPYPEGRAAAEILKVGSHNGEQGPQSSSGMTDIVSGGFVAGLISLCANGFKVLGDSMSFWIPVGSKGITQIPLGFSTALLGAGYLIGIASGIAILVGVLIAWAGFVPYFTNMFAPDGGATAKFAMAVWKSKVRFIGAGAIGIAAIWTLITLIKPIIEGMKISVKSMNSSSAERELHRMDT
;
A
#
# COMPACT_ATOMS: atom_id res chain seq x y z
N PHE A 1 12.11 -20.41 16.19
CA PHE A 1 11.95 -21.16 14.93
C PHE A 1 13.32 -21.64 14.48
N PRO A 2 13.52 -22.92 14.13
CA PRO A 2 14.79 -23.40 13.64
C PRO A 2 15.14 -22.75 12.29
N PHE A 3 16.39 -22.30 12.17
CA PHE A 3 16.90 -21.54 11.00
C PHE A 3 16.56 -22.22 9.65
N TRP A 4 16.78 -23.52 9.55
CA TRP A 4 16.55 -24.29 8.32
C TRP A 4 15.09 -24.32 7.88
N GLN A 5 14.14 -24.40 8.81
CA GLN A 5 12.72 -24.38 8.47
C GLN A 5 12.31 -23.02 7.95
N THR A 6 12.76 -21.93 8.58
CA THR A 6 12.47 -20.57 8.11
C THR A 6 13.11 -20.31 6.76
N PHE A 7 14.36 -20.74 6.56
CA PHE A 7 15.05 -20.61 5.28
C PHE A 7 14.32 -21.34 4.16
N LEU A 8 13.96 -22.61 4.34
CA LEU A 8 13.24 -23.39 3.35
C LEU A 8 11.87 -22.80 3.02
N LEU A 9 11.11 -22.37 4.02
CA LEU A 9 9.82 -21.71 3.79
C LEU A 9 9.96 -20.43 2.97
N CYS A 10 10.93 -19.58 3.30
CA CYS A 10 11.19 -18.36 2.56
C CYS A 10 11.68 -18.66 1.13
N ALA A 11 12.56 -19.64 0.96
CA ALA A 11 13.07 -20.02 -0.34
C ALA A 11 11.97 -20.61 -1.25
N CYS A 12 11.16 -21.53 -0.72
CA CYS A 12 10.01 -22.09 -1.46
C CYS A 12 8.97 -21.02 -1.80
N GLY A 13 8.65 -20.13 -0.86
CA GLY A 13 7.74 -19.02 -1.09
C GLY A 13 8.24 -18.05 -2.15
N GLY A 14 9.54 -17.73 -2.12
CA GLY A 14 10.18 -16.90 -3.13
C GLY A 14 10.17 -17.53 -4.52
N CYS A 15 10.54 -18.81 -4.63
CA CYS A 15 10.48 -19.56 -5.89
C CYS A 15 9.05 -19.61 -6.47
N LEU A 16 8.05 -19.91 -5.64
CA LEU A 16 6.66 -19.90 -6.06
C LEU A 16 6.22 -18.50 -6.54
N GLY A 17 6.59 -17.44 -5.80
CA GLY A 17 6.29 -16.07 -6.20
C GLY A 17 6.84 -15.71 -7.58
N VAL A 18 8.10 -16.06 -7.86
CA VAL A 18 8.72 -15.83 -9.18
C VAL A 18 8.02 -16.64 -10.28
N LEU A 19 7.73 -17.91 -10.02
CA LEU A 19 7.05 -18.78 -11.00
C LEU A 19 5.65 -18.25 -11.35
N PHE A 20 4.91 -17.74 -10.38
CA PHE A 20 3.60 -17.12 -10.63
C PHE A 20 3.69 -15.75 -11.31
N THR A 21 4.76 -15.02 -11.13
CA THR A 21 4.95 -13.70 -11.75
C THR A 21 5.01 -13.80 -13.27
N ILE A 22 5.61 -14.85 -13.82
CA ILE A 22 5.78 -15.03 -15.28
C ILE A 22 4.43 -15.03 -16.02
N PRO A 23 3.47 -15.94 -15.73
CA PRO A 23 2.19 -15.94 -16.41
C PRO A 23 1.30 -14.74 -16.05
N LEU A 24 1.42 -14.22 -14.83
CA LEU A 24 0.60 -13.09 -14.38
C LEU A 24 1.05 -11.75 -14.95
N ARG A 25 2.35 -11.59 -15.27
CA ARG A 25 2.90 -10.33 -15.81
C ARG A 25 2.12 -9.86 -17.03
N ARG A 26 1.88 -10.75 -17.99
CA ARG A 26 1.18 -10.40 -19.23
C ARG A 26 -0.26 -10.00 -18.96
N ALA A 27 -0.97 -10.71 -18.09
CA ALA A 27 -2.35 -10.44 -17.76
C ALA A 27 -2.54 -9.20 -16.88
N MET A 28 -1.66 -8.99 -15.90
CA MET A 28 -1.84 -7.95 -14.88
C MET A 28 -1.06 -6.67 -15.16
N VAL A 29 0.05 -6.73 -15.93
CA VAL A 29 0.90 -5.57 -16.20
C VAL A 29 0.72 -5.08 -17.63
N VAL A 30 0.81 -5.99 -18.63
CA VAL A 30 0.80 -5.61 -20.06
C VAL A 30 -0.62 -5.34 -20.54
N ASN A 31 -1.59 -6.19 -20.19
CA ASN A 31 -2.98 -6.12 -20.63
C ASN A 31 -3.92 -5.56 -19.53
N SER A 32 -3.43 -4.70 -18.67
CA SER A 32 -4.18 -4.18 -17.53
C SER A 32 -3.96 -2.68 -17.40
N ASP A 33 -5.05 -1.95 -17.12
CA ASP A 33 -5.02 -0.51 -16.80
C ASP A 33 -4.77 -0.24 -15.31
N LEU A 34 -4.24 -1.22 -14.56
CA LEU A 34 -3.96 -1.05 -13.14
C LEU A 34 -2.85 -0.02 -12.93
N PRO A 35 -3.08 0.99 -12.12
CA PRO A 35 -2.05 1.94 -11.74
C PRO A 35 -1.10 1.28 -10.74
N TYR A 36 0.15 1.10 -11.11
CA TYR A 36 1.22 0.63 -10.22
C TYR A 36 2.05 1.82 -9.70
N PRO A 37 1.56 2.60 -8.71
CA PRO A 37 2.21 3.86 -8.32
C PRO A 37 3.63 3.64 -7.79
N GLU A 38 3.84 2.60 -6.98
CA GLU A 38 5.17 2.28 -6.44
C GLU A 38 6.14 1.81 -7.53
N GLY A 39 5.67 0.97 -8.45
CA GLY A 39 6.47 0.49 -9.58
C GLY A 39 6.85 1.61 -10.55
N ARG A 40 5.94 2.53 -10.82
CA ARG A 40 6.20 3.72 -11.63
C ARG A 40 7.21 4.65 -10.96
N ALA A 41 7.07 4.91 -9.67
CA ALA A 41 8.04 5.72 -8.92
C ALA A 41 9.44 5.09 -8.94
N ALA A 42 9.54 3.78 -8.70
CA ALA A 42 10.80 3.06 -8.79
C ALA A 42 11.43 3.13 -10.19
N ALA A 43 10.62 3.01 -11.24
CA ALA A 43 11.08 3.14 -12.63
C ALA A 43 11.63 4.55 -12.94
N GLU A 44 11.00 5.61 -12.45
CA GLU A 44 11.49 6.98 -12.62
C GLU A 44 12.83 7.21 -11.89
N ILE A 45 12.97 6.68 -10.66
CA ILE A 45 14.24 6.73 -9.92
C ILE A 45 15.35 6.01 -10.69
N LEU A 46 15.06 4.82 -11.25
CA LEU A 46 16.02 4.08 -12.06
C LEU A 46 16.39 4.81 -13.36
N LYS A 47 15.44 5.43 -14.04
CA LYS A 47 15.69 6.24 -15.23
C LYS A 47 16.64 7.41 -14.92
N VAL A 48 16.36 8.15 -13.84
CA VAL A 48 17.22 9.25 -13.39
C VAL A 48 18.63 8.74 -13.06
N GLY A 49 18.73 7.58 -12.38
CA GLY A 49 20.03 6.97 -12.03
C GLY A 49 20.80 6.41 -13.23
N SER A 50 20.13 5.90 -14.25
CA SER A 50 20.78 5.31 -15.43
C SER A 50 21.22 6.33 -16.48
N HIS A 51 20.60 7.52 -16.55
CA HIS A 51 20.94 8.58 -17.50
C HIS A 51 22.16 9.41 -17.10
N ASN A 52 22.89 9.03 -16.06
CA ASN A 52 24.16 9.69 -15.68
C ASN A 52 25.28 9.63 -16.75
N GLY A 53 25.04 8.99 -17.91
CA GLY A 53 25.98 8.90 -19.03
C GLY A 53 25.65 9.76 -20.24
N GLU A 54 24.42 10.24 -20.39
CA GLU A 54 24.03 11.11 -21.50
C GLU A 54 23.70 12.51 -20.97
N GLN A 55 24.57 13.47 -21.33
CA GLN A 55 24.49 14.88 -20.95
C GLN A 55 23.27 15.57 -21.58
N GLY A 56 22.10 15.42 -20.96
CA GLY A 56 20.93 16.22 -21.25
C GLY A 56 20.54 17.11 -20.07
N PRO A 57 20.06 18.34 -20.29
CA PRO A 57 19.71 19.26 -19.20
C PRO A 57 18.59 18.76 -18.28
N GLN A 58 17.88 17.68 -18.63
CA GLN A 58 16.81 17.06 -17.84
C GLN A 58 17.30 16.02 -16.82
N SER A 59 18.49 15.42 -16.99
CA SER A 59 18.98 14.40 -16.06
C SER A 59 19.54 14.98 -14.76
N SER A 60 20.13 16.18 -14.83
CA SER A 60 20.67 16.87 -13.65
C SER A 60 19.55 17.38 -12.72
N SER A 61 18.41 17.76 -13.26
CA SER A 61 17.24 18.21 -12.50
C SER A 61 16.66 17.07 -11.64
N GLY A 62 16.44 15.89 -12.20
CA GLY A 62 15.83 14.77 -11.49
C GLY A 62 16.65 14.25 -10.31
N MET A 63 17.98 14.17 -10.46
CA MET A 63 18.86 13.78 -9.35
C MET A 63 18.88 14.84 -8.24
N THR A 64 18.89 16.11 -8.61
CA THR A 64 18.81 17.22 -7.65
C THR A 64 17.50 17.20 -6.87
N ASP A 65 16.39 16.90 -7.54
CA ASP A 65 15.07 16.81 -6.91
C ASP A 65 14.98 15.63 -5.92
N ILE A 66 15.55 14.47 -6.25
CA ILE A 66 15.62 13.31 -5.35
C ILE A 66 16.48 13.64 -4.11
N VAL A 67 17.66 14.22 -4.32
CA VAL A 67 18.57 14.55 -3.21
C VAL A 67 17.99 15.66 -2.33
N SER A 68 17.43 16.71 -2.92
CA SER A 68 16.83 17.82 -2.16
C SER A 68 15.59 17.38 -1.40
N GLY A 69 14.71 16.57 -2.02
CA GLY A 69 13.55 15.99 -1.37
C GLY A 69 13.93 15.05 -0.23
N GLY A 70 14.93 14.19 -0.44
CA GLY A 70 15.50 13.32 0.60
C GLY A 70 16.10 14.09 1.77
N PHE A 71 16.82 15.17 1.49
CA PHE A 71 17.41 16.03 2.52
C PHE A 71 16.33 16.75 3.34
N VAL A 72 15.33 17.34 2.69
CA VAL A 72 14.19 18.00 3.39
C VAL A 72 13.40 17.01 4.23
N ALA A 73 13.07 15.83 3.67
CA ALA A 73 12.37 14.79 4.41
C ALA A 73 13.19 14.27 5.60
N GLY A 74 14.48 14.09 5.41
CA GLY A 74 15.42 13.70 6.47
C GLY A 74 15.51 14.73 7.59
N LEU A 75 15.59 16.02 7.25
CA LEU A 75 15.60 17.12 8.22
C LEU A 75 14.31 17.15 9.04
N ILE A 76 13.15 17.08 8.39
CA ILE A 76 11.84 17.04 9.07
C ILE A 76 11.73 15.82 9.98
N SER A 77 12.16 14.65 9.49
CA SER A 77 12.16 13.42 10.28
C SER A 77 13.10 13.50 11.48
N LEU A 78 14.25 14.13 11.33
CA LEU A 78 15.18 14.37 12.43
C LEU A 78 14.58 15.31 13.49
N CYS A 79 13.91 16.39 13.07
CA CYS A 79 13.22 17.31 13.98
C CYS A 79 12.05 16.65 14.70
N ALA A 80 11.29 15.79 14.01
CA ALA A 80 10.13 15.11 14.58
C ALA A 80 10.53 13.95 15.50
N ASN A 81 11.37 13.04 15.01
CA ASN A 81 11.70 11.80 15.73
C ASN A 81 12.99 11.90 16.56
N GLY A 82 13.98 12.66 16.07
CA GLY A 82 15.26 12.83 16.75
C GLY A 82 15.17 13.84 17.90
N PHE A 83 14.89 15.07 17.58
CA PHE A 83 14.82 16.14 18.59
C PHE A 83 13.45 16.25 19.27
N LYS A 84 12.41 15.59 18.75
CA LYS A 84 11.03 15.66 19.26
C LYS A 84 10.49 17.09 19.42
N VAL A 85 10.96 18.01 18.59
CA VAL A 85 10.52 19.41 18.57
C VAL A 85 9.16 19.53 17.87
N LEU A 86 8.95 18.71 16.83
CA LEU A 86 7.66 18.57 16.17
C LEU A 86 6.96 17.33 16.74
N GLY A 87 5.78 17.51 17.31
CA GLY A 87 4.97 16.39 17.79
C GLY A 87 4.54 15.50 16.61
N ASP A 88 4.74 14.20 16.73
CA ASP A 88 4.36 13.22 15.69
C ASP A 88 2.88 13.21 15.39
N SER A 89 2.03 13.51 16.38
CA SER A 89 0.59 13.55 16.22
C SER A 89 -0.08 14.36 17.33
N MET A 90 -1.06 15.14 16.94
CA MET A 90 -2.00 15.77 17.87
C MET A 90 -3.31 14.99 17.80
N SER A 91 -3.81 14.54 18.93
CA SER A 91 -5.07 13.82 19.00
C SER A 91 -6.11 14.65 19.78
N PHE A 92 -7.16 15.02 19.08
CA PHE A 92 -8.29 15.71 19.70
C PHE A 92 -9.39 14.69 19.99
N TRP A 93 -9.79 14.61 21.26
CA TRP A 93 -10.86 13.74 21.71
C TRP A 93 -12.15 14.54 21.85
N ILE A 94 -13.20 14.10 21.19
CA ILE A 94 -14.50 14.77 21.16
C ILE A 94 -15.54 13.81 21.73
N PRO A 95 -16.28 14.21 22.78
CA PRO A 95 -17.40 13.44 23.30
C PRO A 95 -18.54 13.44 22.26
N VAL A 96 -19.14 12.28 22.02
CA VAL A 96 -20.24 12.08 21.08
C VAL A 96 -21.35 11.28 21.73
N GLY A 97 -22.50 11.91 21.88
CA GLY A 97 -23.65 11.32 22.60
C GLY A 97 -23.47 11.39 24.12
N SER A 98 -24.13 10.47 24.84
CA SER A 98 -24.17 10.47 26.31
C SER A 98 -22.94 9.88 26.97
N LYS A 99 -22.32 8.86 26.36
CA LYS A 99 -21.18 8.12 26.91
C LYS A 99 -20.07 7.88 25.87
N GLY A 100 -20.30 8.21 24.60
CA GLY A 100 -19.39 7.95 23.49
C GLY A 100 -18.29 8.99 23.37
N ILE A 101 -17.15 8.58 22.75
CA ILE A 101 -16.04 9.45 22.45
C ILE A 101 -15.44 9.08 21.08
N THR A 102 -15.02 10.08 20.33
CA THR A 102 -14.28 9.91 19.09
C THR A 102 -12.96 10.66 19.12
N GLN A 103 -12.06 10.30 18.22
CA GLN A 103 -10.76 10.95 18.09
C GLN A 103 -10.60 11.50 16.67
N ILE A 104 -10.07 12.73 16.58
CA ILE A 104 -9.55 13.27 15.33
C ILE A 104 -8.03 13.25 15.44
N PRO A 105 -7.34 12.25 14.87
CA PRO A 105 -5.90 12.21 14.87
C PRO A 105 -5.37 13.12 13.75
N LEU A 106 -4.64 14.14 14.10
CA LEU A 106 -3.87 14.95 13.17
C LEU A 106 -2.39 14.57 13.33
N GLY A 107 -1.88 13.83 12.38
CA GLY A 107 -0.48 13.44 12.30
C GLY A 107 0.17 14.00 11.04
N PHE A 108 1.41 14.44 11.16
CA PHE A 108 2.20 14.91 10.03
C PHE A 108 3.37 13.97 9.78
N SER A 109 3.34 13.30 8.63
CA SER A 109 4.44 12.42 8.19
C SER A 109 4.78 12.72 6.72
N THR A 110 6.01 13.11 6.45
CA THR A 110 6.50 13.36 5.09
C THR A 110 6.44 12.12 4.21
N ALA A 111 6.67 10.93 4.79
CA ALA A 111 6.54 9.66 4.07
C ALA A 111 5.10 9.38 3.64
N LEU A 112 4.10 9.67 4.51
CA LEU A 112 2.69 9.51 4.18
C LEU A 112 2.21 10.54 3.15
N LEU A 113 2.75 11.76 3.16
CA LEU A 113 2.48 12.76 2.13
C LEU A 113 2.98 12.29 0.76
N GLY A 114 4.22 11.79 0.68
CA GLY A 114 4.78 11.24 -0.56
C GLY A 114 3.98 10.03 -1.06
N ALA A 115 3.65 9.10 -0.17
CA ALA A 115 2.81 7.95 -0.51
C ALA A 115 1.42 8.38 -1.01
N GLY A 116 0.78 9.35 -0.34
CA GLY A 116 -0.52 9.89 -0.74
C GLY A 116 -0.50 10.54 -2.11
N TYR A 117 0.56 11.27 -2.44
CA TYR A 117 0.76 11.84 -3.77
C TYR A 117 0.87 10.77 -4.86
N LEU A 118 1.62 9.70 -4.61
CA LEU A 118 1.81 8.59 -5.55
C LEU A 118 0.53 7.77 -5.77
N ILE A 119 -0.23 7.54 -4.71
CA ILE A 119 -1.47 6.73 -4.75
C ILE A 119 -2.61 7.48 -5.47
N GLY A 120 -2.60 8.81 -5.41
CA GLY A 120 -3.56 9.66 -6.09
C GLY A 120 -4.87 9.89 -5.33
N ILE A 121 -5.68 10.81 -5.85
CA ILE A 121 -6.87 11.35 -5.16
C ILE A 121 -7.95 10.28 -4.92
N ALA A 122 -8.20 9.39 -5.87
CA ALA A 122 -9.28 8.39 -5.78
C ALA A 122 -9.07 7.47 -4.56
N SER A 123 -7.86 6.95 -4.40
CA SER A 123 -7.50 6.10 -3.25
C SER A 123 -7.45 6.91 -1.95
N GLY A 124 -7.00 8.17 -2.02
CA GLY A 124 -7.05 9.08 -0.87
C GLY A 124 -8.47 9.31 -0.34
N ILE A 125 -9.43 9.52 -1.23
CA ILE A 125 -10.86 9.66 -0.85
C ILE A 125 -11.39 8.36 -0.24
N ALA A 126 -11.04 7.20 -0.81
CA ALA A 126 -11.45 5.91 -0.26
C ALA A 126 -10.93 5.69 1.17
N ILE A 127 -9.66 6.04 1.42
CA ILE A 127 -9.06 6.00 2.77
C ILE A 127 -9.79 6.97 3.71
N LEU A 128 -10.05 8.20 3.27
CA LEU A 128 -10.77 9.20 4.06
C LEU A 128 -12.17 8.72 4.46
N VAL A 129 -12.92 8.17 3.50
CA VAL A 129 -14.25 7.58 3.77
C VAL A 129 -14.15 6.45 4.78
N GLY A 130 -13.17 5.55 4.65
CA GLY A 130 -12.94 4.47 5.61
C GLY A 130 -12.63 4.98 7.02
N VAL A 131 -11.81 6.03 7.13
CA VAL A 131 -11.49 6.68 8.42
C VAL A 131 -12.74 7.32 9.03
N LEU A 132 -13.54 8.02 8.23
CA LEU A 132 -14.79 8.64 8.71
C LEU A 132 -15.79 7.57 9.20
N ILE A 133 -15.99 6.50 8.46
CA ILE A 133 -16.86 5.40 8.90
C ILE A 133 -16.36 4.78 10.21
N ALA A 134 -15.06 4.57 10.34
CA ALA A 134 -14.48 3.96 11.52
C ALA A 134 -14.56 4.89 12.74
N TRP A 135 -14.04 6.11 12.64
CA TRP A 135 -13.89 7.04 13.77
C TRP A 135 -15.13 7.88 14.04
N ALA A 136 -15.88 8.32 13.03
CA ALA A 136 -17.11 9.07 13.25
C ALA A 136 -18.36 8.17 13.42
N GLY A 137 -18.31 6.92 12.90
CA GLY A 137 -19.40 5.96 12.99
C GLY A 137 -19.18 4.90 14.06
N PHE A 138 -18.31 3.93 13.81
CA PHE A 138 -18.18 2.73 14.64
C PHE A 138 -17.59 2.98 16.03
N VAL A 139 -16.57 3.83 16.16
CA VAL A 139 -15.95 4.11 17.48
C VAL A 139 -16.97 4.74 18.42
N PRO A 140 -17.68 5.84 18.09
CA PRO A 140 -18.68 6.41 18.99
C PRO A 140 -19.87 5.46 19.23
N TYR A 141 -20.27 4.68 18.24
CA TYR A 141 -21.34 3.69 18.41
C TYR A 141 -20.96 2.64 19.46
N PHE A 142 -19.81 1.99 19.32
CA PHE A 142 -19.38 0.96 20.25
C PHE A 142 -18.95 1.52 21.61
N THR A 143 -18.38 2.73 21.66
CA THR A 143 -18.06 3.37 22.94
C THR A 143 -19.34 3.74 23.70
N ASN A 144 -20.38 4.22 23.05
CA ASN A 144 -21.68 4.47 23.68
C ASN A 144 -22.32 3.18 24.22
N MET A 145 -22.21 2.06 23.45
CA MET A 145 -22.84 0.79 23.81
C MET A 145 -22.12 0.08 24.97
N PHE A 146 -20.79 0.18 25.06
CA PHE A 146 -20.00 -0.60 26.01
C PHE A 146 -19.27 0.26 27.07
N ALA A 147 -19.51 1.58 27.10
CA ALA A 147 -18.87 2.43 28.07
C ALA A 147 -19.34 2.11 29.50
N PRO A 148 -18.42 2.12 30.49
CA PRO A 148 -18.78 2.05 31.89
C PRO A 148 -19.57 3.29 32.33
N ASP A 149 -20.20 3.26 33.50
CA ASP A 149 -21.11 4.30 34.00
C ASP A 149 -20.47 5.69 34.23
N GLY A 150 -19.17 5.84 34.05
CA GLY A 150 -18.46 7.12 34.07
C GLY A 150 -18.20 7.76 32.70
N GLY A 151 -18.71 7.17 31.58
CA GLY A 151 -18.41 7.59 30.23
C GLY A 151 -17.14 6.96 29.66
N ALA A 152 -16.97 7.08 28.33
CA ALA A 152 -15.82 6.50 27.63
C ALA A 152 -14.57 7.36 27.83
N THR A 153 -13.49 6.76 28.28
CA THR A 153 -12.16 7.37 28.31
C THR A 153 -11.41 7.14 27.01
N ALA A 154 -10.38 7.95 26.73
CA ALA A 154 -9.50 7.79 25.58
C ALA A 154 -8.87 6.38 25.50
N LYS A 155 -8.45 5.83 26.65
CA LYS A 155 -7.91 4.46 26.74
C LYS A 155 -8.96 3.41 26.37
N PHE A 156 -10.19 3.57 26.83
CA PHE A 156 -11.31 2.69 26.51
C PHE A 156 -11.66 2.73 25.01
N ALA A 157 -11.77 3.93 24.43
CA ALA A 157 -12.01 4.09 22.99
C ALA A 157 -10.94 3.41 22.13
N MET A 158 -9.68 3.54 22.53
CA MET A 158 -8.57 2.87 21.86
C MET A 158 -8.64 1.35 21.99
N ALA A 159 -9.06 0.82 23.13
CA ALA A 159 -9.29 -0.61 23.33
C ALA A 159 -10.45 -1.12 22.46
N VAL A 160 -11.55 -0.39 22.39
CA VAL A 160 -12.69 -0.70 21.52
C VAL A 160 -12.28 -0.67 20.04
N TRP A 161 -11.51 0.34 19.62
CA TRP A 161 -11.00 0.40 18.27
C TRP A 161 -10.15 -0.84 17.94
N LYS A 162 -9.21 -1.22 18.80
CA LYS A 162 -8.34 -2.38 18.60
C LYS A 162 -9.09 -3.71 18.59
N SER A 163 -10.11 -3.87 19.46
CA SER A 163 -10.79 -5.15 19.66
C SER A 163 -12.03 -5.35 18.77
N LYS A 164 -12.65 -4.28 18.25
CA LYS A 164 -13.90 -4.33 17.48
C LYS A 164 -13.74 -3.70 16.11
N VAL A 165 -13.48 -2.40 16.04
CA VAL A 165 -13.53 -1.63 14.78
C VAL A 165 -12.45 -2.08 13.79
N ARG A 166 -11.23 -2.37 14.27
CA ARG A 166 -10.14 -2.88 13.46
C ARG A 166 -10.50 -4.20 12.76
N PHE A 167 -11.24 -5.08 13.42
CA PHE A 167 -11.65 -6.37 12.83
C PHE A 167 -12.73 -6.21 11.77
N ILE A 168 -13.59 -5.20 11.88
CA ILE A 168 -14.55 -4.86 10.81
C ILE A 168 -13.78 -4.44 9.55
N GLY A 169 -12.76 -3.59 9.71
CA GLY A 169 -11.88 -3.20 8.60
C GLY A 169 -11.13 -4.39 8.00
N ALA A 170 -10.60 -5.29 8.84
CA ALA A 170 -9.95 -6.51 8.38
C ALA A 170 -10.92 -7.42 7.60
N GLY A 171 -12.18 -7.54 8.04
CA GLY A 171 -13.22 -8.26 7.31
C GLY A 171 -13.53 -7.65 5.94
N ALA A 172 -13.60 -6.33 5.85
CA ALA A 172 -13.80 -5.62 4.59
C ALA A 172 -12.64 -5.89 3.60
N ILE A 173 -11.39 -5.85 4.08
CA ILE A 173 -10.20 -6.22 3.29
C ILE A 173 -10.29 -7.68 2.84
N GLY A 174 -10.70 -8.60 3.71
CA GLY A 174 -10.86 -10.02 3.38
C GLY A 174 -11.87 -10.25 2.26
N ILE A 175 -13.04 -9.61 2.33
CA ILE A 175 -14.06 -9.68 1.29
C ILE A 175 -13.56 -9.09 -0.03
N ALA A 176 -12.90 -7.94 0.03
CA ALA A 176 -12.32 -7.31 -1.15
C ALA A 176 -11.23 -8.19 -1.79
N ALA A 177 -10.39 -8.85 -0.99
CA ALA A 177 -9.39 -9.78 -1.46
C ALA A 177 -10.01 -11.00 -2.17
N ILE A 178 -11.06 -11.60 -1.60
CA ILE A 178 -11.80 -12.71 -2.22
C ILE A 178 -12.41 -12.26 -3.55
N TRP A 179 -13.05 -11.09 -3.58
CA TRP A 179 -13.61 -10.52 -4.80
C TRP A 179 -12.56 -10.33 -5.88
N THR A 180 -11.41 -9.76 -5.51
CA THR A 180 -10.28 -9.56 -6.42
C THR A 180 -9.77 -10.89 -6.97
N LEU A 181 -9.61 -11.91 -6.12
CA LEU A 181 -9.19 -13.25 -6.57
C LEU A 181 -10.17 -13.84 -7.58
N ILE A 182 -11.48 -13.75 -7.33
CA ILE A 182 -12.52 -14.23 -8.26
C ILE A 182 -12.41 -13.52 -9.60
N THR A 183 -12.24 -12.21 -9.59
CA THR A 183 -12.10 -11.40 -10.80
C THR A 183 -10.83 -11.74 -11.59
N LEU A 184 -9.75 -12.09 -10.89
CA LEU A 184 -8.46 -12.44 -11.51
C LEU A 184 -8.40 -13.87 -12.04
N ILE A 185 -9.31 -14.77 -11.68
CA ILE A 185 -9.32 -16.17 -12.16
C ILE A 185 -9.33 -16.21 -13.68
N LYS A 186 -10.16 -15.40 -14.33
CA LYS A 186 -10.29 -15.38 -15.80
C LYS A 186 -8.99 -14.98 -16.50
N PRO A 187 -8.36 -13.82 -16.20
CA PRO A 187 -7.07 -13.45 -16.79
C PRO A 187 -5.93 -14.43 -16.44
N ILE A 188 -5.95 -15.06 -15.27
CA ILE A 188 -4.97 -16.09 -14.89
C ILE A 188 -5.09 -17.32 -15.81
N ILE A 189 -6.31 -17.83 -16.02
CA ILE A 189 -6.55 -18.97 -16.89
C ILE A 189 -6.16 -18.66 -18.34
N GLU A 190 -6.47 -17.45 -18.82
CA GLU A 190 -6.08 -17.01 -20.16
C GLU A 190 -4.55 -16.90 -20.30
N GLY A 191 -3.86 -16.35 -19.31
CA GLY A 191 -2.41 -16.28 -19.27
C GLY A 191 -1.75 -17.66 -19.26
N MET A 192 -2.29 -18.61 -18.50
CA MET A 192 -1.80 -20.00 -18.51
C MET A 192 -2.00 -20.69 -19.86
N LYS A 193 -3.17 -20.52 -20.51
CA LYS A 193 -3.45 -21.06 -21.84
C LYS A 193 -2.45 -20.56 -22.89
N ILE A 194 -2.13 -19.26 -22.85
CA ILE A 194 -1.15 -18.64 -23.74
C ILE A 194 0.24 -19.22 -23.50
N SER A 195 0.64 -19.38 -22.23
CA SER A 195 1.93 -19.97 -21.88
C SER A 195 2.08 -21.42 -22.36
N VAL A 196 1.04 -22.24 -22.16
CA VAL A 196 1.02 -23.63 -22.65
C VAL A 196 1.04 -23.69 -24.18
N LYS A 197 0.28 -22.83 -24.86
CA LYS A 197 0.29 -22.73 -26.32
C LYS A 197 1.65 -22.33 -26.88
N SER A 198 2.33 -21.40 -26.22
CA SER A 198 3.70 -20.98 -26.59
C SER A 198 4.74 -22.08 -26.41
N MET A 199 4.57 -22.97 -25.46
CA MET A 199 5.44 -24.14 -25.30
C MET A 199 5.28 -25.17 -26.42
N ASN A 200 4.09 -25.28 -27.01
CA ASN A 200 3.77 -26.22 -28.08
C ASN A 200 3.94 -25.64 -29.48
N SER A 201 4.25 -24.37 -29.64
CA SER A 201 4.48 -23.73 -30.93
C SER A 201 5.86 -24.07 -31.48
N SER A 202 5.98 -24.13 -32.82
CA SER A 202 7.24 -24.42 -33.50
C SER A 202 8.29 -23.33 -33.22
N SER A 203 9.57 -23.61 -33.40
CA SER A 203 10.67 -22.70 -33.11
C SER A 203 10.55 -21.35 -33.82
N ALA A 204 9.98 -21.34 -35.04
CA ALA A 204 9.75 -20.09 -35.81
C ALA A 204 8.68 -19.17 -35.19
N GLU A 205 7.59 -19.74 -34.67
CA GLU A 205 6.57 -18.98 -33.96
C GLU A 205 7.07 -18.46 -32.61
N ARG A 206 8.02 -19.14 -31.97
CA ARG A 206 8.66 -18.70 -30.73
C ARG A 206 9.55 -17.47 -30.94
N GLU A 207 10.25 -17.36 -32.04
CA GLU A 207 11.07 -16.20 -32.36
C GLU A 207 10.21 -14.96 -32.65
N LEU A 208 9.13 -15.10 -33.41
CA LEU A 208 8.17 -14.00 -33.65
C LEU A 208 7.56 -13.47 -32.34
N HIS A 209 7.19 -14.37 -31.42
CA HIS A 209 6.64 -13.98 -30.11
C HIS A 209 7.67 -13.33 -29.16
N ARG A 210 8.96 -13.54 -29.42
CA ARG A 210 10.05 -12.96 -28.62
C ARG A 210 10.40 -11.55 -29.07
N MET A 211 10.12 -11.18 -30.30
CA MET A 211 10.33 -9.82 -30.82
C MET A 211 9.20 -8.86 -30.44
N ASP A 212 8.02 -9.36 -30.05
CA ASP A 212 6.87 -8.56 -29.59
C ASP A 212 6.88 -8.31 -28.05
N THR A 213 7.94 -8.67 -27.36
CA THR A 213 8.15 -8.43 -25.91
C THR A 213 9.28 -7.49 -25.64
#